data_7d34466d465093aa213184f538b0410f
#
_entry.id   7d34466d465093aa213184f538b0410f
#
_cell.length_a   1.000
_cell.length_b   1.000
_cell.length_c   1.000
_cell.angle_alpha   90.00
_cell.angle_beta   90.00
_cell.angle_gamma   90.00
#
_symmetry.space_group_name_H-M   'P 1'
#
loop_
_entity.id
_entity.type
_entity.pdbx_description
1 polymer ?
#
loop_
_entity_poly.entity_id
_entity_poly.type
_entity_poly.pdbx_seq_one_letter_code
_entity_poly.pdbx_strand_id
1 'polypeptide(L)'
;MNVLNLEHISKTYGEKVIFDDISCGIHQGDKIGIIGINGTGKTTFLRILAGFEETDEGQVVMQNGLRITYLPQHPEFPEGATILSYVTQGQKEQSWNPETEAHMVLNKLGIEDHEEEIAHLSGGQKKRVALAAVLVNPADVLILDEPTNHLDNEMASWLEDYLNRFKGVVIMVTHDRYFLDRVTNKILEISHGKIYTYEAKYSDFLEMKAQREEMEMASERKKQSILRMEVEWAKRGCRARSTKQRARLERLEAMKNSTAPVRDKNVEIDSVETRMGKKTIELHHISKRFGERVCIRDFDYIVLKNQRLGIIGPNGCGKSTLLKIIAGILEPDSGSVEIGDTIKIGYFSQEIEDMNSSQRVIDYIKAVAEFIPTKDGLISASKLLEQFLFEPAMQYSPIEKLSGGEKKRLYLLKVLAAAPNVLLLDEITNDIDIPTLTILEDYLDSFAGIVIAVSHDRYFLDNLADRIFEFDREGNLTQYEGGYTDYLEAKKRREGMNIDEFVEIKASSVGKNMIEEPQEEKASVKTWKQNRSSKLKFSYKEQREYETIDDDIAGLEEKIEKLDNDIMANATNSGKLNELTKEKETAEALLEEKMDRWVYLNDLAEQIEAQNNK
;
A
#
# COMPACT_ATOMS: atom_id res chain seq x y z
N MET A 1 -11.86 23.99 -11.01
CA MET A 1 -11.83 24.05 -12.48
C MET A 1 -11.08 22.80 -12.94
N ASN A 2 -11.61 22.10 -13.96
CA ASN A 2 -10.96 20.87 -14.44
C ASN A 2 -9.73 21.24 -15.27
N VAL A 3 -8.57 20.69 -14.96
CA VAL A 3 -7.28 21.00 -15.59
C VAL A 3 -6.87 19.87 -16.55
N LEU A 4 -7.10 18.63 -16.13
CA LEU A 4 -6.84 17.41 -16.88
C LEU A 4 -8.05 16.49 -16.76
N ASN A 5 -8.45 15.83 -17.83
CA ASN A 5 -9.51 14.84 -17.84
C ASN A 5 -9.08 13.61 -18.66
N LEU A 6 -9.16 12.45 -18.04
CA LEU A 6 -8.95 11.16 -18.72
C LEU A 6 -10.32 10.60 -19.06
N GLU A 7 -10.53 10.23 -20.31
CA GLU A 7 -11.80 9.73 -20.82
C GLU A 7 -11.61 8.36 -21.46
N HIS A 8 -12.17 7.33 -20.82
CA HIS A 8 -12.24 5.96 -21.33
C HIS A 8 -10.87 5.38 -21.73
N ILE A 9 -9.84 5.59 -20.90
CA ILE A 9 -8.48 5.15 -21.16
C ILE A 9 -8.37 3.64 -20.98
N SER A 10 -7.89 2.95 -22.01
CA SER A 10 -7.47 1.54 -21.95
C SER A 10 -6.02 1.42 -22.40
N LYS A 11 -5.28 0.54 -21.75
CA LYS A 11 -3.86 0.25 -22.04
C LYS A 11 -3.50 -1.19 -21.75
N THR A 12 -2.82 -1.84 -22.71
CA THR A 12 -2.37 -3.22 -22.60
C THR A 12 -0.90 -3.35 -22.97
N TYR A 13 -0.19 -4.23 -22.31
CA TYR A 13 1.16 -4.65 -22.69
C TYR A 13 1.18 -6.15 -22.96
N GLY A 14 1.21 -6.53 -24.23
CA GLY A 14 1.09 -7.93 -24.63
C GLY A 14 -0.24 -8.53 -24.18
N GLU A 15 -0.20 -9.51 -23.27
CA GLU A 15 -1.42 -10.13 -22.71
C GLU A 15 -1.90 -9.46 -21.42
N LYS A 16 -1.11 -8.55 -20.82
CA LYS A 16 -1.42 -7.90 -19.55
C LYS A 16 -2.22 -6.63 -19.76
N VAL A 17 -3.47 -6.61 -19.29
CA VAL A 17 -4.29 -5.40 -19.21
C VAL A 17 -3.79 -4.55 -18.05
N ILE A 18 -3.39 -3.30 -18.33
CA ILE A 18 -2.92 -2.35 -17.33
C ILE A 18 -4.07 -1.43 -16.90
N PHE A 19 -4.82 -0.89 -17.88
CA PHE A 19 -6.02 -0.09 -17.63
C PHE A 19 -7.16 -0.61 -18.47
N ASP A 20 -8.35 -0.69 -17.85
CA ASP A 20 -9.60 -1.15 -18.47
C ASP A 20 -10.68 -0.08 -18.29
N ASP A 21 -10.90 0.71 -19.33
CA ASP A 21 -11.92 1.78 -19.39
C ASP A 21 -11.92 2.73 -18.19
N ILE A 22 -10.75 3.32 -17.88
CA ILE A 22 -10.61 4.25 -16.75
C ILE A 22 -10.96 5.68 -17.16
N SER A 23 -11.67 6.39 -16.27
CA SER A 23 -11.99 7.81 -16.42
C SER A 23 -11.76 8.54 -15.10
N CYS A 24 -11.06 9.69 -15.15
CA CYS A 24 -10.71 10.46 -13.96
C CYS A 24 -10.55 11.94 -14.29
N GLY A 25 -11.09 12.82 -13.44
CA GLY A 25 -10.92 14.27 -13.54
C GLY A 25 -9.93 14.81 -12.48
N ILE A 26 -9.03 15.70 -12.93
CA ILE A 26 -8.05 16.37 -12.08
C ILE A 26 -8.33 17.86 -12.06
N HIS A 27 -8.48 18.42 -10.86
CA HIS A 27 -8.89 19.81 -10.66
C HIS A 27 -7.71 20.68 -10.22
N GLN A 28 -7.84 21.97 -10.42
CA GLN A 28 -6.83 22.93 -9.99
C GLN A 28 -6.66 22.89 -8.46
N GLY A 29 -5.41 22.77 -7.99
CA GLY A 29 -5.07 22.67 -6.58
C GLY A 29 -5.13 21.24 -6.02
N ASP A 30 -5.48 20.23 -6.85
CA ASP A 30 -5.41 18.84 -6.44
C ASP A 30 -3.95 18.44 -6.16
N LYS A 31 -3.74 17.77 -5.03
CA LYS A 31 -2.48 17.13 -4.65
C LYS A 31 -2.74 15.64 -4.52
N ILE A 32 -2.41 14.92 -5.58
CA ILE A 32 -2.83 13.55 -5.80
C ILE A 32 -1.69 12.59 -5.49
N GLY A 33 -1.92 11.67 -4.56
CA GLY A 33 -1.07 10.51 -4.34
C GLY A 33 -1.59 9.29 -5.10
N ILE A 34 -0.74 8.63 -5.88
CA ILE A 34 -1.10 7.41 -6.61
C ILE A 34 -0.55 6.21 -5.85
N ILE A 35 -1.43 5.27 -5.52
CA ILE A 35 -1.12 4.07 -4.75
C ILE A 35 -1.51 2.83 -5.56
N GLY A 36 -0.80 1.74 -5.36
CA GLY A 36 -1.06 0.43 -5.98
C GLY A 36 0.12 -0.49 -5.88
N ILE A 37 -0.11 -1.79 -6.08
CA ILE A 37 0.93 -2.82 -6.09
C ILE A 37 1.94 -2.54 -7.21
N ASN A 38 3.18 -2.98 -7.04
CA ASN A 38 4.18 -2.85 -8.10
C ASN A 38 3.77 -3.64 -9.34
N GLY A 39 3.96 -3.03 -10.51
CA GLY A 39 3.54 -3.61 -11.79
C GLY A 39 2.06 -3.38 -12.17
N THR A 40 1.28 -2.59 -11.42
CA THR A 40 -0.11 -2.21 -11.77
C THR A 40 -0.21 -1.05 -12.76
N GLY A 41 0.92 -0.43 -13.14
CA GLY A 41 0.93 0.64 -14.14
C GLY A 41 1.01 2.06 -13.60
N LYS A 42 1.45 2.28 -12.34
CA LYS A 42 1.60 3.62 -11.75
C LYS A 42 2.45 4.56 -12.62
N THR A 43 3.67 4.15 -12.97
CA THR A 43 4.57 4.90 -13.86
C THR A 43 3.98 5.09 -15.26
N THR A 44 3.30 4.07 -15.81
CA THR A 44 2.60 4.15 -17.09
C THR A 44 1.51 5.23 -17.05
N PHE A 45 0.74 5.29 -15.97
CA PHE A 45 -0.26 6.33 -15.76
C PHE A 45 0.35 7.73 -15.73
N LEU A 46 1.46 7.92 -14.99
CA LEU A 46 2.18 9.21 -14.99
C LEU A 46 2.70 9.58 -16.37
N ARG A 47 3.22 8.62 -17.14
CA ARG A 47 3.74 8.85 -18.50
C ARG A 47 2.64 9.23 -19.47
N ILE A 48 1.47 8.61 -19.36
CA ILE A 48 0.26 8.98 -20.15
C ILE A 48 -0.16 10.42 -19.83
N LEU A 49 -0.24 10.78 -18.53
CA LEU A 49 -0.56 12.14 -18.10
C LEU A 49 0.47 13.18 -18.56
N ALA A 50 1.74 12.81 -18.59
CA ALA A 50 2.83 13.67 -19.05
C ALA A 50 2.94 13.73 -20.59
N GLY A 51 2.18 12.92 -21.33
CA GLY A 51 2.19 12.86 -22.80
C GLY A 51 3.40 12.11 -23.39
N PHE A 52 4.13 11.33 -22.57
CA PHE A 52 5.24 10.49 -23.02
C PHE A 52 4.81 9.10 -23.49
N GLU A 53 3.54 8.75 -23.28
CA GLU A 53 3.00 7.44 -23.68
C GLU A 53 1.58 7.59 -24.18
N GLU A 54 1.29 6.94 -25.32
CA GLU A 54 -0.02 6.93 -25.94
C GLU A 54 -0.92 5.86 -25.32
N THR A 55 -2.21 6.12 -25.30
CA THR A 55 -3.25 5.17 -24.87
C THR A 55 -3.68 4.29 -26.04
N ASP A 56 -4.12 3.05 -25.77
CA ASP A 56 -4.65 2.17 -26.82
C ASP A 56 -6.07 2.58 -27.19
N GLU A 57 -6.89 3.01 -26.20
CA GLU A 57 -8.21 3.59 -26.37
C GLU A 57 -8.40 4.79 -25.45
N GLY A 58 -9.36 5.65 -25.76
CA GLY A 58 -9.66 6.87 -25.01
C GLY A 58 -8.73 8.03 -25.31
N GLN A 59 -8.84 9.08 -24.53
CA GLN A 59 -8.05 10.30 -24.72
C GLN A 59 -7.79 11.04 -23.41
N VAL A 60 -6.69 11.79 -23.39
CA VAL A 60 -6.37 12.73 -22.31
C VAL A 60 -6.67 14.15 -22.79
N VAL A 61 -7.65 14.80 -22.19
CA VAL A 61 -8.04 16.17 -22.49
C VAL A 61 -7.35 17.12 -21.51
N MET A 62 -6.57 18.06 -22.03
CA MET A 62 -5.81 19.02 -21.24
C MET A 62 -6.26 20.45 -21.53
N GLN A 63 -6.18 21.32 -20.53
CA GLN A 63 -6.38 22.76 -20.72
C GLN A 63 -5.28 23.32 -21.63
N ASN A 64 -5.65 24.20 -22.58
CA ASN A 64 -4.68 24.81 -23.50
C ASN A 64 -3.64 25.65 -22.75
N GLY A 65 -2.36 25.48 -23.11
CA GLY A 65 -1.25 26.23 -22.55
C GLY A 65 -0.76 25.76 -21.18
N LEU A 66 -1.18 24.58 -20.75
CA LEU A 66 -0.76 23.97 -19.48
C LEU A 66 0.71 23.54 -19.55
N ARG A 67 1.52 23.97 -18.58
CA ARG A 67 2.90 23.57 -18.45
C ARG A 67 3.01 22.40 -17.50
N ILE A 68 3.37 21.24 -18.06
CA ILE A 68 3.56 20.00 -17.28
C ILE A 68 5.05 19.74 -17.15
N THR A 69 5.51 19.49 -15.92
CA THR A 69 6.88 19.06 -15.66
C THR A 69 6.85 17.67 -15.04
N TYR A 70 7.68 16.76 -15.56
CA TYR A 70 7.70 15.36 -15.17
C TYR A 70 9.05 14.94 -14.60
N LEU A 71 9.06 14.36 -13.41
CA LEU A 71 10.20 13.66 -12.82
C LEU A 71 10.05 12.17 -13.07
N PRO A 72 10.86 11.55 -13.95
CA PRO A 72 10.82 10.10 -14.16
C PRO A 72 11.55 9.35 -13.05
N GLN A 73 11.19 8.08 -12.85
CA GLN A 73 11.85 7.18 -11.90
C GLN A 73 13.35 7.02 -12.19
N HIS A 74 13.72 6.96 -13.48
CA HIS A 74 15.10 6.90 -13.98
C HIS A 74 15.34 8.10 -14.92
N PRO A 75 15.92 9.21 -14.41
CA PRO A 75 16.20 10.36 -15.24
C PRO A 75 17.39 10.11 -16.16
N GLU A 76 17.28 10.58 -17.40
CA GLU A 76 18.34 10.56 -18.41
C GLU A 76 18.97 11.95 -18.48
N PHE A 77 20.28 12.00 -18.69
CA PHE A 77 21.03 13.25 -18.73
C PHE A 77 21.84 13.34 -20.02
N PRO A 78 21.96 14.56 -20.61
CA PRO A 78 22.82 14.79 -21.75
C PRO A 78 24.30 14.54 -21.38
N GLU A 79 25.07 14.00 -22.32
CA GLU A 79 26.51 13.81 -22.13
C GLU A 79 27.22 15.17 -21.94
N GLY A 80 28.14 15.25 -20.97
CA GLY A 80 28.91 16.45 -20.65
C GLY A 80 28.10 17.58 -20.01
N ALA A 81 26.87 17.36 -19.56
CA ALA A 81 26.09 18.37 -18.86
C ALA A 81 26.61 18.57 -17.43
N THR A 82 26.77 19.84 -17.03
CA THR A 82 26.99 20.19 -15.63
C THR A 82 25.67 20.33 -14.90
N ILE A 83 25.69 20.19 -13.56
CA ILE A 83 24.51 20.26 -12.71
C ILE A 83 23.74 21.56 -12.95
N LEU A 84 24.42 22.71 -12.88
CA LEU A 84 23.78 24.02 -13.03
C LEU A 84 23.18 24.18 -14.42
N SER A 85 23.92 23.75 -15.48
CA SER A 85 23.43 23.86 -16.86
C SER A 85 22.16 23.06 -17.11
N TYR A 86 22.05 21.87 -16.49
CA TYR A 86 20.88 21.01 -16.60
C TYR A 86 19.67 21.60 -15.86
N VAL A 87 19.85 22.07 -14.63
CA VAL A 87 18.78 22.63 -13.80
C VAL A 87 18.20 23.91 -14.39
N THR A 88 19.02 24.74 -15.02
CA THR A 88 18.61 26.02 -15.61
C THR A 88 18.13 25.93 -17.05
N GLN A 89 18.28 24.77 -17.71
CA GLN A 89 17.97 24.59 -19.14
C GLN A 89 16.55 24.97 -19.56
N GLY A 90 15.56 24.78 -18.67
CA GLY A 90 14.14 25.10 -18.93
C GLY A 90 13.74 26.55 -18.65
N GLN A 91 14.59 27.36 -18.05
CA GLN A 91 14.24 28.69 -17.52
C GLN A 91 14.56 29.87 -18.44
N LYS A 92 15.15 29.66 -19.61
CA LYS A 92 15.76 30.73 -20.44
C LYS A 92 14.89 31.93 -20.80
N GLU A 93 13.58 31.94 -20.48
CA GLU A 93 12.69 33.03 -20.91
C GLU A 93 11.86 33.72 -19.81
N GLN A 94 11.81 33.25 -18.54
CA GLN A 94 10.77 33.74 -17.60
C GLN A 94 11.21 34.07 -16.16
N SER A 95 12.41 33.77 -15.72
CA SER A 95 12.84 34.08 -14.34
C SER A 95 13.85 35.26 -14.30
N TRP A 96 13.69 36.14 -13.30
CA TRP A 96 14.59 37.30 -13.13
C TRP A 96 15.97 36.89 -12.64
N ASN A 97 16.12 35.71 -12.02
CA ASN A 97 17.41 35.19 -11.58
C ASN A 97 17.39 33.64 -11.44
N PRO A 98 17.38 32.89 -12.58
CA PRO A 98 17.23 31.44 -12.58
C PRO A 98 18.37 30.70 -11.86
N GLU A 99 19.60 31.24 -11.91
CA GLU A 99 20.75 30.62 -11.25
C GLU A 99 20.62 30.67 -9.72
N THR A 100 20.10 31.77 -9.15
CA THR A 100 19.93 31.89 -7.69
C THR A 100 18.90 30.90 -7.16
N GLU A 101 17.78 30.70 -7.87
CA GLU A 101 16.78 29.69 -7.49
C GLU A 101 17.36 28.27 -7.61
N ALA A 102 18.09 27.98 -8.69
CA ALA A 102 18.76 26.70 -8.88
C ALA A 102 19.76 26.42 -7.74
N HIS A 103 20.60 27.37 -7.40
CA HIS A 103 21.55 27.24 -6.29
C HIS A 103 20.84 26.98 -4.94
N MET A 104 19.76 27.70 -4.69
CA MET A 104 18.98 27.53 -3.45
C MET A 104 18.37 26.14 -3.33
N VAL A 105 17.74 25.64 -4.41
CA VAL A 105 17.12 24.30 -4.42
C VAL A 105 18.17 23.21 -4.35
N LEU A 106 19.27 23.31 -5.09
CA LEU A 106 20.38 22.36 -5.07
C LEU A 106 21.00 22.24 -3.67
N ASN A 107 21.26 23.37 -3.00
CA ASN A 107 21.76 23.37 -1.61
C ASN A 107 20.78 22.67 -0.65
N LYS A 108 19.47 22.92 -0.79
CA LYS A 108 18.44 22.26 0.02
C LYS A 108 18.36 20.74 -0.23
N LEU A 109 18.70 20.31 -1.43
CA LEU A 109 18.80 18.90 -1.81
C LEU A 109 20.20 18.30 -1.56
N GLY A 110 21.09 19.02 -0.84
CA GLY A 110 22.40 18.53 -0.41
C GLY A 110 23.38 18.30 -1.57
N ILE A 111 23.31 19.12 -2.60
CA ILE A 111 24.29 19.20 -3.69
C ILE A 111 25.12 20.46 -3.43
N GLU A 112 26.41 20.30 -3.15
CA GLU A 112 27.30 21.41 -2.78
C GLU A 112 28.07 21.96 -3.99
N ASP A 113 28.59 21.09 -4.86
CA ASP A 113 29.28 21.48 -6.09
C ASP A 113 28.29 21.51 -7.25
N HIS A 114 27.98 22.71 -7.73
CA HIS A 114 26.98 22.92 -8.78
C HIS A 114 27.59 22.92 -10.19
N GLU A 115 28.92 22.99 -10.31
CA GLU A 115 29.64 22.98 -11.59
C GLU A 115 30.12 21.58 -11.98
N GLU A 116 29.99 20.59 -11.08
CA GLU A 116 30.39 19.22 -11.34
C GLU A 116 29.60 18.61 -12.51
N GLU A 117 30.28 17.77 -13.30
CA GLU A 117 29.61 16.99 -14.36
C GLU A 117 28.69 15.93 -13.77
N ILE A 118 27.47 15.84 -14.30
CA ILE A 118 26.45 14.88 -13.83
C ILE A 118 26.93 13.42 -13.97
N ALA A 119 27.83 13.15 -14.91
CA ALA A 119 28.41 11.81 -15.13
C ALA A 119 29.06 11.24 -13.86
N HIS A 120 29.73 12.07 -13.06
CA HIS A 120 30.47 11.67 -11.86
C HIS A 120 29.58 11.44 -10.63
N LEU A 121 28.32 11.85 -10.67
CA LEU A 121 27.39 11.75 -9.55
C LEU A 121 26.93 10.31 -9.32
N SER A 122 26.69 9.97 -8.05
CA SER A 122 25.98 8.76 -7.65
C SER A 122 24.53 8.76 -8.16
N GLY A 123 23.90 7.59 -8.24
CA GLY A 123 22.50 7.47 -8.67
C GLY A 123 21.53 8.32 -7.84
N GLY A 124 21.73 8.37 -6.52
CA GLY A 124 20.93 9.22 -5.64
C GLY A 124 21.13 10.72 -5.86
N GLN A 125 22.39 11.16 -6.10
CA GLN A 125 22.66 12.56 -6.45
C GLN A 125 22.05 12.93 -7.80
N LYS A 126 22.13 12.04 -8.80
CA LYS A 126 21.48 12.23 -10.12
C LYS A 126 19.98 12.45 -9.97
N LYS A 127 19.29 11.63 -9.16
CA LYS A 127 17.84 11.83 -8.89
C LYS A 127 17.55 13.18 -8.23
N ARG A 128 18.36 13.60 -7.26
CA ARG A 128 18.21 14.90 -6.59
C ARG A 128 18.43 16.07 -7.54
N VAL A 129 19.37 15.98 -8.47
CA VAL A 129 19.57 16.98 -9.53
C VAL A 129 18.38 17.04 -10.47
N ALA A 130 17.82 15.89 -10.87
CA ALA A 130 16.61 15.84 -11.69
C ALA A 130 15.39 16.44 -10.96
N LEU A 131 15.23 16.15 -9.67
CA LEU A 131 14.21 16.77 -8.84
C LEU A 131 14.38 18.28 -8.77
N ALA A 132 15.62 18.79 -8.56
CA ALA A 132 15.90 20.22 -8.58
C ALA A 132 15.46 20.87 -9.90
N ALA A 133 15.78 20.24 -11.05
CA ALA A 133 15.39 20.75 -12.36
C ALA A 133 13.86 20.84 -12.51
N VAL A 134 13.12 19.85 -12.00
CA VAL A 134 11.64 19.84 -12.04
C VAL A 134 11.04 20.93 -11.16
N LEU A 135 11.60 21.17 -9.96
CA LEU A 135 11.08 22.15 -9.00
C LEU A 135 11.39 23.59 -9.39
N VAL A 136 12.53 23.83 -10.01
CA VAL A 136 12.98 25.18 -10.43
C VAL A 136 12.27 25.64 -11.70
N ASN A 137 11.86 24.71 -12.58
CA ASN A 137 11.17 25.04 -13.81
C ASN A 137 9.71 25.46 -13.54
N PRO A 138 9.22 26.55 -14.19
CA PRO A 138 7.85 27.00 -14.00
C PRO A 138 6.85 25.96 -14.54
N ALA A 139 6.00 25.47 -13.66
CA ALA A 139 5.00 24.45 -13.97
C ALA A 139 3.61 24.81 -13.41
N ASP A 140 2.57 24.37 -14.10
CA ASP A 140 1.19 24.42 -13.62
C ASP A 140 0.76 23.04 -13.06
N VAL A 141 1.42 21.97 -13.56
CA VAL A 141 1.27 20.60 -13.09
C VAL A 141 2.65 19.97 -12.87
N LEU A 142 2.89 19.48 -11.67
CA LEU A 142 4.06 18.67 -11.31
C LEU A 142 3.67 17.20 -11.28
N ILE A 143 4.34 16.38 -12.08
CA ILE A 143 4.20 14.93 -12.08
C ILE A 143 5.49 14.32 -11.55
N LEU A 144 5.42 13.62 -10.42
CA LEU A 144 6.60 13.16 -9.68
C LEU A 144 6.54 11.64 -9.48
N ASP A 145 7.51 10.92 -10.05
CA ASP A 145 7.64 9.46 -9.88
C ASP A 145 8.72 9.15 -8.85
N GLU A 146 8.30 8.73 -7.64
CA GLU A 146 9.14 8.43 -6.47
C GLU A 146 10.10 9.59 -6.07
N PRO A 147 9.56 10.80 -5.78
CA PRO A 147 10.40 11.97 -5.48
C PRO A 147 11.11 11.87 -4.12
N THR A 148 10.61 11.06 -3.19
CA THR A 148 11.18 10.90 -1.84
C THR A 148 12.33 9.91 -1.78
N ASN A 149 12.50 9.05 -2.81
CA ASN A 149 13.59 8.09 -2.87
C ASN A 149 14.96 8.80 -2.89
N HIS A 150 15.87 8.34 -2.03
CA HIS A 150 17.20 8.90 -1.82
C HIS A 150 17.24 10.30 -1.17
N LEU A 151 16.11 10.79 -0.62
CA LEU A 151 16.09 11.95 0.26
C LEU A 151 16.25 11.50 1.72
N ASP A 152 17.00 12.24 2.50
CA ASP A 152 16.96 12.09 3.95
C ASP A 152 15.78 12.87 4.56
N ASN A 153 15.57 12.71 5.86
CA ASN A 153 14.41 13.29 6.54
C ASN A 153 14.35 14.82 6.48
N GLU A 154 15.50 15.51 6.42
CA GLU A 154 15.56 16.95 6.33
C GLU A 154 15.15 17.43 4.93
N MET A 155 15.68 16.78 3.90
CA MET A 155 15.32 17.07 2.50
C MET A 155 13.85 16.74 2.21
N ALA A 156 13.35 15.61 2.74
CA ALA A 156 11.94 15.22 2.59
C ALA A 156 11.02 16.25 3.24
N SER A 157 11.32 16.72 4.47
CA SER A 157 10.53 17.76 5.13
C SER A 157 10.54 19.09 4.36
N TRP A 158 11.68 19.47 3.78
CA TRP A 158 11.73 20.65 2.93
C TRP A 158 10.87 20.49 1.67
N LEU A 159 10.89 19.31 1.04
CA LEU A 159 10.07 19.03 -0.14
C LEU A 159 8.57 19.04 0.20
N GLU A 160 8.19 18.50 1.37
CA GLU A 160 6.81 18.59 1.89
C GLU A 160 6.35 20.06 1.94
N ASP A 161 7.15 20.94 2.56
CA ASP A 161 6.84 22.36 2.69
C ASP A 161 6.75 23.06 1.32
N TYR A 162 7.66 22.72 0.40
CA TYR A 162 7.65 23.26 -0.96
C TYR A 162 6.37 22.88 -1.70
N LEU A 163 6.01 21.58 -1.73
CA LEU A 163 4.83 21.09 -2.43
C LEU A 163 3.53 21.59 -1.78
N ASN A 164 3.50 21.77 -0.45
CA ASN A 164 2.36 22.35 0.23
C ASN A 164 2.09 23.82 -0.16
N ARG A 165 3.14 24.59 -0.44
CA ARG A 165 3.03 25.98 -0.91
C ARG A 165 2.77 26.10 -2.41
N PHE A 166 3.02 25.03 -3.18
CA PHE A 166 2.80 25.03 -4.61
C PHE A 166 1.29 25.13 -4.94
N LYS A 167 0.92 26.13 -5.77
CA LYS A 167 -0.50 26.45 -6.06
C LYS A 167 -1.08 25.66 -7.25
N GLY A 168 -0.22 24.99 -8.02
CA GLY A 168 -0.62 24.15 -9.14
C GLY A 168 -1.11 22.77 -8.70
N VAL A 169 -1.24 21.88 -9.67
CA VAL A 169 -1.57 20.48 -9.43
C VAL A 169 -0.30 19.69 -9.17
N VAL A 170 -0.33 18.82 -8.18
CA VAL A 170 0.75 17.85 -7.90
C VAL A 170 0.18 16.45 -8.06
N ILE A 171 0.84 15.63 -8.87
CA ILE A 171 0.51 14.22 -9.05
C ILE A 171 1.77 13.44 -8.75
N MET A 172 1.72 12.55 -7.77
CA MET A 172 2.90 11.82 -7.36
C MET A 172 2.65 10.35 -7.11
N VAL A 173 3.64 9.53 -7.43
CA VAL A 173 3.78 8.16 -6.93
C VAL A 173 4.83 8.18 -5.84
N THR A 174 4.53 7.71 -4.65
CA THR A 174 5.52 7.50 -3.59
C THR A 174 5.08 6.39 -2.66
N HIS A 175 6.04 5.72 -2.05
CA HIS A 175 5.83 4.70 -1.03
C HIS A 175 5.97 5.26 0.40
N ASP A 176 6.35 6.53 0.54
CA ASP A 176 6.41 7.24 1.83
C ASP A 176 4.98 7.64 2.27
N ARG A 177 4.43 6.86 3.21
CA ARG A 177 3.07 7.05 3.74
C ARG A 177 2.92 8.35 4.51
N TYR A 178 3.96 8.75 5.24
CA TYR A 178 3.97 10.01 6.00
C TYR A 178 3.95 11.22 5.07
N PHE A 179 4.73 11.15 3.98
CA PHE A 179 4.75 12.18 2.94
C PHE A 179 3.39 12.30 2.24
N LEU A 180 2.76 11.16 1.91
CA LEU A 180 1.41 11.14 1.35
C LEU A 180 0.41 11.83 2.28
N ASP A 181 0.41 11.50 3.56
CA ASP A 181 -0.55 12.05 4.53
C ASP A 181 -0.41 13.57 4.72
N ARG A 182 0.80 14.11 4.57
CA ARG A 182 1.08 15.55 4.75
C ARG A 182 0.87 16.39 3.50
N VAL A 183 1.12 15.83 2.33
CA VAL A 183 1.11 16.59 1.07
C VAL A 183 -0.19 16.41 0.29
N THR A 184 -0.77 15.20 0.30
CA THR A 184 -1.93 14.90 -0.56
C THR A 184 -3.26 15.29 0.08
N ASN A 185 -4.20 15.69 -0.78
CA ASN A 185 -5.62 15.88 -0.44
C ASN A 185 -6.53 14.89 -1.17
N LYS A 186 -5.95 14.09 -2.09
CA LYS A 186 -6.66 13.11 -2.90
C LYS A 186 -5.77 11.91 -3.17
N ILE A 187 -6.33 10.71 -3.05
CA ILE A 187 -5.64 9.46 -3.33
C ILE A 187 -6.30 8.78 -4.54
N LEU A 188 -5.48 8.32 -5.48
CA LEU A 188 -5.89 7.47 -6.59
C LEU A 188 -5.30 6.07 -6.37
N GLU A 189 -6.15 5.10 -6.12
CA GLU A 189 -5.74 3.70 -6.02
C GLU A 189 -5.87 3.02 -7.40
N ILE A 190 -4.77 2.47 -7.91
CA ILE A 190 -4.76 1.63 -9.11
C ILE A 190 -4.78 0.16 -8.68
N SER A 191 -5.89 -0.52 -8.97
CA SER A 191 -6.08 -1.92 -8.61
C SER A 191 -6.82 -2.66 -9.73
N HIS A 192 -6.27 -3.80 -10.18
CA HIS A 192 -6.87 -4.69 -11.17
C HIS A 192 -7.38 -3.97 -12.45
N GLY A 193 -6.59 -3.05 -12.98
CA GLY A 193 -6.92 -2.29 -14.18
C GLY A 193 -7.93 -1.15 -13.98
N LYS A 194 -8.39 -0.91 -12.76
CA LYS A 194 -9.34 0.16 -12.41
C LYS A 194 -8.68 1.23 -11.57
N ILE A 195 -9.28 2.42 -11.57
CA ILE A 195 -8.89 3.54 -10.70
C ILE A 195 -10.03 3.82 -9.73
N TYR A 196 -9.68 3.87 -8.44
CA TYR A 196 -10.58 4.31 -7.37
C TYR A 196 -10.08 5.65 -6.83
N THR A 197 -10.98 6.61 -6.74
CA THR A 197 -10.66 7.97 -6.29
C THR A 197 -11.19 8.20 -4.88
N TYR A 198 -10.32 8.69 -3.98
CA TYR A 198 -10.67 9.05 -2.62
C TYR A 198 -10.28 10.50 -2.37
N GLU A 199 -11.26 11.34 -1.98
CA GLU A 199 -11.00 12.72 -1.57
C GLU A 199 -10.63 12.74 -0.07
N ALA A 200 -9.44 12.23 0.22
CA ALA A 200 -8.98 11.96 1.57
C ALA A 200 -7.45 11.99 1.65
N LYS A 201 -6.91 12.13 2.85
CA LYS A 201 -5.51 11.89 3.18
C LYS A 201 -5.24 10.39 3.26
N TYR A 202 -3.96 10.02 3.36
CA TYR A 202 -3.59 8.60 3.38
C TYR A 202 -4.19 7.84 4.59
N SER A 203 -4.22 8.44 5.77
CA SER A 203 -4.83 7.84 6.98
C SER A 203 -6.32 7.52 6.79
N ASP A 204 -7.09 8.48 6.29
CA ASP A 204 -8.53 8.31 6.07
C ASP A 204 -8.82 7.37 4.88
N PHE A 205 -7.94 7.35 3.88
CA PHE A 205 -8.03 6.44 2.73
C PHE A 205 -8.07 4.97 3.17
N LEU A 206 -7.27 4.56 4.17
CA LEU A 206 -7.24 3.17 4.64
C LEU A 206 -8.61 2.72 5.15
N GLU A 207 -9.30 3.57 5.91
CA GLU A 207 -10.65 3.28 6.41
C GLU A 207 -11.67 3.22 5.27
N MET A 208 -11.60 4.17 4.34
CA MET A 208 -12.50 4.22 3.18
C MET A 208 -12.28 3.02 2.24
N LYS A 209 -11.02 2.59 2.06
CA LYS A 209 -10.69 1.38 1.29
C LYS A 209 -11.29 0.14 1.95
N ALA A 210 -11.10 -0.04 3.26
CA ALA A 210 -11.66 -1.17 4.00
C ALA A 210 -13.19 -1.23 3.90
N GLN A 211 -13.87 -0.09 4.05
CA GLN A 211 -15.33 0.01 3.88
C GLN A 211 -15.78 -0.35 2.46
N ARG A 212 -15.07 0.15 1.43
CA ARG A 212 -15.37 -0.20 0.03
C ARG A 212 -15.26 -1.70 -0.20
N GLU A 213 -14.14 -2.30 0.22
CA GLU A 213 -13.90 -3.74 0.06
C GLU A 213 -14.96 -4.58 0.77
N GLU A 214 -15.39 -4.16 1.96
CA GLU A 214 -16.47 -4.83 2.69
C GLU A 214 -17.82 -4.73 1.94
N MET A 215 -18.14 -3.54 1.40
CA MET A 215 -19.36 -3.34 0.59
C MET A 215 -19.33 -4.16 -0.70
N GLU A 216 -18.19 -4.19 -1.41
CA GLU A 216 -18.01 -5.00 -2.62
C GLU A 216 -18.19 -6.49 -2.32
N MET A 217 -17.68 -6.99 -1.18
CA MET A 217 -17.86 -8.36 -0.75
C MET A 217 -19.32 -8.68 -0.39
N ALA A 218 -19.98 -7.79 0.34
CA ALA A 218 -21.40 -7.96 0.65
C ALA A 218 -22.25 -8.03 -0.61
N SER A 219 -21.96 -7.14 -1.57
CA SER A 219 -22.61 -7.14 -2.90
C SER A 219 -22.34 -8.43 -3.67
N GLU A 220 -21.11 -8.93 -3.68
CA GLU A 220 -20.76 -10.18 -4.38
C GLU A 220 -21.40 -11.41 -3.72
N ARG A 221 -21.46 -11.49 -2.37
CA ARG A 221 -22.19 -12.54 -1.66
C ARG A 221 -23.68 -12.53 -2.04
N LYS A 222 -24.30 -11.34 -2.08
CA LYS A 222 -25.70 -11.17 -2.52
C LYS A 222 -25.87 -11.66 -3.96
N LYS A 223 -24.98 -11.27 -4.87
CA LYS A 223 -24.98 -11.67 -6.28
C LYS A 223 -24.82 -13.19 -6.45
N GLN A 224 -23.89 -13.82 -5.73
CA GLN A 224 -23.70 -15.27 -5.75
C GLN A 224 -24.92 -16.02 -5.21
N SER A 225 -25.58 -15.49 -4.19
CA SER A 225 -26.83 -16.05 -3.65
C SER A 225 -27.93 -16.01 -4.70
N ILE A 226 -28.12 -14.86 -5.38
CA ILE A 226 -29.06 -14.70 -6.49
C ILE A 226 -28.70 -15.65 -7.64
N LEU A 227 -27.41 -15.75 -8.00
CA LEU A 227 -26.94 -16.64 -9.06
C LEU A 227 -27.25 -18.11 -8.77
N ARG A 228 -27.06 -18.57 -7.52
CA ARG A 228 -27.44 -19.95 -7.10
C ARG A 228 -28.93 -20.18 -7.32
N MET A 229 -29.76 -19.23 -6.90
CA MET A 229 -31.23 -19.29 -7.05
C MET A 229 -31.64 -19.34 -8.53
N GLU A 230 -31.04 -18.48 -9.37
CA GLU A 230 -31.30 -18.44 -10.82
C GLU A 230 -30.85 -19.73 -11.54
N VAL A 231 -29.69 -20.27 -11.12
CA VAL A 231 -29.19 -21.57 -11.66
C VAL A 231 -30.11 -22.73 -11.26
N GLU A 232 -30.62 -22.77 -10.04
CA GLU A 232 -31.58 -23.80 -9.60
C GLU A 232 -32.89 -23.67 -10.35
N TRP A 233 -33.40 -22.44 -10.51
CA TRP A 233 -34.58 -22.19 -11.32
C TRP A 233 -34.37 -22.66 -12.77
N ALA A 234 -33.24 -22.38 -13.41
CA ALA A 234 -32.93 -22.85 -14.75
C ALA A 234 -32.84 -24.39 -14.85
N LYS A 235 -32.30 -25.09 -13.82
CA LYS A 235 -32.21 -26.55 -13.74
C LYS A 235 -33.58 -27.25 -13.64
N ARG A 236 -34.58 -26.60 -13.05
CA ARG A 236 -35.94 -27.14 -12.93
C ARG A 236 -36.69 -27.26 -14.27
N GLY A 237 -36.04 -27.03 -15.40
CA GLY A 237 -36.54 -27.37 -16.72
C GLY A 237 -37.52 -26.36 -17.33
N CYS A 238 -37.27 -25.08 -17.13
CA CYS A 238 -38.06 -24.00 -17.74
C CYS A 238 -38.02 -24.10 -19.27
N ARG A 239 -39.13 -24.48 -19.88
CA ARG A 239 -39.26 -24.47 -21.34
C ARG A 239 -39.28 -23.01 -21.81
N ALA A 240 -38.25 -22.56 -22.52
CA ALA A 240 -38.07 -21.18 -23.03
C ALA A 240 -39.14 -20.83 -24.11
N ARG A 241 -40.42 -20.78 -23.75
CA ARG A 241 -41.53 -20.46 -24.64
C ARG A 241 -41.99 -19.00 -24.54
N SER A 242 -41.57 -18.23 -23.55
CA SER A 242 -41.94 -16.83 -23.38
C SER A 242 -40.73 -15.90 -23.50
N THR A 243 -40.91 -14.68 -24.02
CA THR A 243 -39.87 -13.63 -24.18
C THR A 243 -39.24 -13.29 -22.83
N LYS A 244 -40.02 -13.35 -21.73
CA LYS A 244 -39.56 -13.08 -20.34
C LYS A 244 -38.58 -14.13 -19.82
N GLN A 245 -38.85 -15.41 -20.09
CA GLN A 245 -37.94 -16.50 -19.71
C GLN A 245 -36.60 -16.40 -20.46
N ARG A 246 -36.60 -15.90 -21.71
CA ARG A 246 -35.39 -15.67 -22.48
C ARG A 246 -34.57 -14.51 -21.88
N ALA A 247 -35.20 -13.41 -21.53
CA ALA A 247 -34.54 -12.28 -20.86
C ALA A 247 -33.93 -12.67 -19.49
N ARG A 248 -34.59 -13.56 -18.72
CA ARG A 248 -34.07 -14.08 -17.44
C ARG A 248 -32.86 -15.00 -17.65
N LEU A 249 -32.88 -15.84 -18.67
CA LEU A 249 -31.72 -16.66 -19.06
C LEU A 249 -30.54 -15.80 -19.52
N GLU A 250 -30.79 -14.76 -20.32
CA GLU A 250 -29.76 -13.81 -20.74
C GLU A 250 -29.14 -13.05 -19.53
N ARG A 251 -29.94 -12.66 -18.54
CA ARG A 251 -29.45 -12.10 -17.26
C ARG A 251 -28.61 -13.11 -16.47
N LEU A 252 -29.04 -14.37 -16.41
CA LEU A 252 -28.27 -15.43 -15.77
C LEU A 252 -26.90 -15.66 -16.44
N GLU A 253 -26.86 -15.64 -17.77
CA GLU A 253 -25.61 -15.73 -18.52
C GLU A 253 -24.73 -14.51 -18.28
N ALA A 254 -25.28 -13.31 -18.26
CA ALA A 254 -24.55 -12.08 -17.92
C ALA A 254 -23.99 -12.13 -16.50
N MET A 255 -24.76 -12.61 -15.51
CA MET A 255 -24.29 -12.80 -14.13
C MET A 255 -23.19 -13.86 -14.01
N LYS A 256 -23.26 -14.97 -14.76
CA LYS A 256 -22.21 -15.99 -14.81
C LYS A 256 -20.91 -15.50 -15.41
N ASN A 257 -21.00 -14.62 -16.40
CA ASN A 257 -19.85 -14.06 -17.13
C ASN A 257 -19.23 -12.84 -16.43
N SER A 258 -19.90 -12.30 -15.40
CA SER A 258 -19.32 -11.21 -14.62
C SER A 258 -18.22 -11.72 -13.70
N THR A 259 -17.07 -11.08 -13.76
CA THR A 259 -15.88 -11.38 -12.94
C THR A 259 -16.17 -10.99 -11.49
N ALA A 260 -15.90 -11.90 -10.55
CA ALA A 260 -15.95 -11.58 -9.12
C ALA A 260 -14.83 -10.59 -8.76
N PRO A 261 -15.03 -9.68 -7.78
CA PRO A 261 -13.96 -8.82 -7.29
C PRO A 261 -12.80 -9.68 -6.79
N VAL A 262 -11.59 -9.35 -7.23
CA VAL A 262 -10.38 -10.02 -6.76
C VAL A 262 -10.02 -9.42 -5.41
N ARG A 263 -9.93 -10.25 -4.39
CA ARG A 263 -9.58 -9.85 -3.04
C ARG A 263 -8.08 -9.76 -2.90
N ASP A 264 -7.57 -8.63 -2.42
CA ASP A 264 -6.26 -8.56 -1.81
C ASP A 264 -6.34 -9.39 -0.51
N LYS A 265 -5.66 -10.54 -0.50
CA LYS A 265 -5.70 -11.45 0.66
C LYS A 265 -4.94 -10.80 1.81
N ASN A 266 -5.64 -10.42 2.86
CA ASN A 266 -5.00 -10.18 4.15
C ASN A 266 -4.45 -11.51 4.65
N VAL A 267 -3.14 -11.60 4.75
CA VAL A 267 -2.48 -12.84 5.13
C VAL A 267 -1.73 -12.59 6.42
N GLU A 268 -2.17 -13.23 7.47
CA GLU A 268 -1.42 -13.31 8.72
C GLU A 268 -0.24 -14.28 8.53
N ILE A 269 0.97 -13.78 8.72
CA ILE A 269 2.20 -14.58 8.69
C ILE A 269 2.79 -14.57 10.09
N ASP A 270 2.71 -15.69 10.77
CA ASP A 270 3.33 -15.88 12.06
C ASP A 270 4.74 -16.45 11.94
N SER A 271 5.70 -15.84 12.63
CA SER A 271 7.08 -16.36 12.71
C SER A 271 7.23 -17.36 13.84
N VAL A 272 8.11 -18.37 13.66
CA VAL A 272 8.47 -19.30 14.74
C VAL A 272 9.51 -18.69 15.64
N GLU A 273 9.30 -18.79 16.95
CA GLU A 273 10.31 -18.46 17.95
C GLU A 273 11.50 -19.43 17.83
N THR A 274 12.60 -18.98 17.21
CA THR A 274 13.85 -19.73 17.18
C THR A 274 14.64 -19.48 18.46
N ARG A 275 15.11 -20.57 19.08
CA ARG A 275 15.84 -20.51 20.35
C ARG A 275 17.09 -19.65 20.24
N MET A 276 17.08 -18.49 20.89
CA MET A 276 18.22 -17.58 20.99
C MET A 276 19.00 -17.84 22.30
N GLY A 277 20.31 -18.03 22.21
CA GLY A 277 21.21 -18.22 23.37
C GLY A 277 21.25 -16.99 24.27
N LYS A 278 22.07 -17.03 25.34
CA LYS A 278 22.26 -15.88 26.24
C LYS A 278 23.06 -14.76 25.60
N LYS A 279 24.06 -15.10 24.77
CA LYS A 279 24.90 -14.16 24.03
C LYS A 279 24.20 -13.80 22.74
N THR A 280 24.06 -12.51 22.49
CA THR A 280 23.42 -11.95 21.30
C THR A 280 24.48 -11.35 20.37
N ILE A 281 24.46 -10.05 20.13
CA ILE A 281 25.44 -9.31 19.35
C ILE A 281 26.02 -8.23 20.24
N GLU A 282 27.33 -8.25 20.43
CA GLU A 282 28.05 -7.29 21.24
C GLU A 282 29.07 -6.55 20.38
N LEU A 283 28.98 -5.23 20.35
CA LEU A 283 29.84 -4.33 19.61
C LEU A 283 30.77 -3.64 20.61
N HIS A 284 32.08 -3.77 20.42
CA HIS A 284 33.06 -3.22 21.32
C HIS A 284 33.99 -2.25 20.58
N HIS A 285 33.95 -0.96 20.93
CA HIS A 285 34.81 0.10 20.42
C HIS A 285 34.90 0.16 18.89
N ILE A 286 33.78 -0.05 18.21
CA ILE A 286 33.72 -0.10 16.74
C ILE A 286 34.02 1.26 16.15
N SER A 287 35.04 1.31 15.31
CA SER A 287 35.34 2.49 14.49
C SER A 287 35.61 2.10 13.05
N LYS A 288 35.13 2.95 12.11
CA LYS A 288 35.31 2.76 10.67
C LYS A 288 35.46 4.08 9.96
N ARG A 289 36.43 4.15 9.03
CA ARG A 289 36.65 5.30 8.15
C ARG A 289 36.92 4.86 6.72
N PHE A 290 36.60 5.71 5.80
CA PHE A 290 36.95 5.56 4.37
C PHE A 290 37.72 6.79 3.92
N GLY A 291 39.01 6.61 3.67
CA GLY A 291 39.93 7.73 3.41
C GLY A 291 39.97 8.69 4.60
N GLU A 292 39.68 9.97 4.37
CA GLU A 292 39.61 10.98 5.45
C GLU A 292 38.27 11.00 6.20
N ARG A 293 37.23 10.37 5.67
CA ARG A 293 35.90 10.41 6.23
C ARG A 293 35.72 9.36 7.32
N VAL A 294 35.41 9.82 8.54
CA VAL A 294 35.02 8.94 9.66
C VAL A 294 33.52 8.62 9.52
N CYS A 295 33.18 7.33 9.41
CA CYS A 295 31.81 6.86 9.32
C CYS A 295 31.25 6.38 10.67
N ILE A 296 32.08 5.76 11.50
CA ILE A 296 31.69 5.29 12.84
C ILE A 296 32.86 5.62 13.78
N ARG A 297 32.54 6.20 14.94
CA ARG A 297 33.54 6.60 15.94
C ARG A 297 33.21 5.94 17.28
N ASP A 298 34.07 5.03 17.70
CA ASP A 298 34.10 4.43 19.05
C ASP A 298 32.70 4.01 19.56
N PHE A 299 32.01 3.16 18.78
CA PHE A 299 30.66 2.76 19.09
C PHE A 299 30.63 1.47 19.89
N ASP A 300 30.06 1.52 21.10
CA ASP A 300 29.84 0.40 21.99
C ASP A 300 28.34 0.14 22.18
N TYR A 301 27.90 -1.09 21.93
CA TYR A 301 26.51 -1.46 22.15
C TYR A 301 26.31 -2.97 22.31
N ILE A 302 25.42 -3.35 23.22
CA ILE A 302 24.99 -4.75 23.40
C ILE A 302 23.52 -4.82 22.94
N VAL A 303 23.28 -5.55 21.86
CA VAL A 303 21.94 -5.77 21.34
C VAL A 303 21.22 -6.80 22.22
N LEU A 304 20.11 -6.43 22.80
CA LEU A 304 19.31 -7.31 23.65
C LEU A 304 18.39 -8.23 22.83
N LYS A 305 17.93 -9.32 23.43
CA LYS A 305 16.94 -10.22 22.80
C LYS A 305 15.65 -9.48 22.51
N ASN A 306 15.04 -9.82 21.39
CA ASN A 306 13.76 -9.26 20.92
C ASN A 306 13.76 -7.73 20.79
N GLN A 307 14.95 -7.12 20.70
CA GLN A 307 15.09 -5.69 20.57
C GLN A 307 14.84 -5.25 19.13
N ARG A 308 14.17 -4.12 18.98
CA ARG A 308 13.85 -3.52 17.70
C ARG A 308 14.50 -2.14 17.60
N LEU A 309 15.51 -2.03 16.76
CA LEU A 309 16.35 -0.85 16.63
C LEU A 309 16.09 -0.16 15.28
N GLY A 310 15.77 1.12 15.33
CA GLY A 310 15.74 2.00 14.17
C GLY A 310 17.06 2.77 14.05
N ILE A 311 17.63 2.89 12.87
CA ILE A 311 18.82 3.69 12.58
C ILE A 311 18.46 4.77 11.58
N ILE A 312 18.70 6.02 11.96
CA ILE A 312 18.43 7.20 11.14
C ILE A 312 19.68 8.09 11.02
N GLY A 313 19.66 9.01 10.08
CA GLY A 313 20.75 9.98 9.89
C GLY A 313 20.91 10.38 8.43
N PRO A 314 21.76 11.38 8.13
CA PRO A 314 22.02 11.88 6.79
C PRO A 314 22.50 10.79 5.83
N ASN A 315 22.30 11.01 4.55
CA ASN A 315 22.80 10.10 3.54
C ASN A 315 24.33 10.02 3.55
N GLY A 316 24.83 8.77 3.51
CA GLY A 316 26.26 8.47 3.52
C GLY A 316 26.93 8.60 4.91
N CYS A 317 26.24 8.86 6.01
CA CYS A 317 26.84 8.98 7.34
C CYS A 317 27.44 7.67 7.89
N GLY A 318 27.08 6.50 7.34
CA GLY A 318 27.62 5.21 7.76
C GLY A 318 26.58 4.17 8.20
N LYS A 319 25.29 4.43 7.99
CA LYS A 319 24.17 3.52 8.37
C LYS A 319 24.36 2.10 7.81
N SER A 320 24.45 1.96 6.50
CA SER A 320 24.68 0.67 5.83
C SER A 320 26.05 0.05 6.19
N THR A 321 27.06 0.90 6.48
CA THR A 321 28.37 0.43 6.95
C THR A 321 28.26 -0.28 8.29
N LEU A 322 27.48 0.26 9.23
CA LEU A 322 27.23 -0.37 10.54
C LEU A 322 26.52 -1.70 10.37
N LEU A 323 25.47 -1.77 9.54
CA LEU A 323 24.78 -3.04 9.26
C LEU A 323 25.69 -4.09 8.64
N LYS A 324 26.56 -3.69 7.69
CA LYS A 324 27.55 -4.62 7.07
C LYS A 324 28.58 -5.12 8.08
N ILE A 325 28.98 -4.28 9.04
CA ILE A 325 29.88 -4.72 10.14
C ILE A 325 29.16 -5.71 11.04
N ILE A 326 27.92 -5.46 11.44
CA ILE A 326 27.10 -6.38 12.25
C ILE A 326 26.86 -7.70 11.51
N ALA A 327 26.64 -7.65 10.19
CA ALA A 327 26.46 -8.83 9.36
C ALA A 327 27.76 -9.64 9.13
N GLY A 328 28.92 -9.11 9.55
CA GLY A 328 30.22 -9.75 9.31
C GLY A 328 30.72 -9.67 7.86
N ILE A 329 30.11 -8.81 7.03
CA ILE A 329 30.50 -8.60 5.63
C ILE A 329 31.69 -7.63 5.54
N LEU A 330 31.77 -6.69 6.47
CA LEU A 330 32.80 -5.66 6.50
C LEU A 330 33.50 -5.70 7.87
N GLU A 331 34.82 -5.72 7.89
CA GLU A 331 35.61 -5.63 9.14
C GLU A 331 35.71 -4.17 9.61
N PRO A 332 35.59 -3.89 10.92
CA PRO A 332 35.89 -2.57 11.47
C PRO A 332 37.39 -2.27 11.42
N ASP A 333 37.78 -1.01 11.43
CA ASP A 333 39.19 -0.61 11.47
C ASP A 333 39.77 -0.76 12.90
N SER A 334 38.92 -0.58 13.91
CA SER A 334 39.22 -0.91 15.32
C SER A 334 37.98 -1.41 16.03
N GLY A 335 38.20 -2.12 17.12
CA GLY A 335 37.12 -2.77 17.89
C GLY A 335 36.84 -4.20 17.43
N SER A 336 35.82 -4.81 17.99
CA SER A 336 35.41 -6.19 17.68
C SER A 336 33.90 -6.37 17.75
N VAL A 337 33.39 -7.26 16.92
CA VAL A 337 31.99 -7.70 16.96
C VAL A 337 31.95 -9.13 17.46
N GLU A 338 31.22 -9.38 18.53
CA GLU A 338 31.03 -10.72 19.07
C GLU A 338 29.58 -11.18 18.83
N ILE A 339 29.43 -12.26 18.06
CA ILE A 339 28.13 -12.81 17.67
C ILE A 339 27.94 -14.16 18.38
N GLY A 340 26.81 -14.38 19.03
CA GLY A 340 26.48 -15.63 19.68
C GLY A 340 26.30 -16.79 18.70
N ASP A 341 26.74 -18.00 19.05
CA ASP A 341 26.75 -19.21 18.20
C ASP A 341 25.35 -19.60 17.66
N THR A 342 24.28 -19.17 18.33
CA THR A 342 22.89 -19.48 17.94
C THR A 342 22.26 -18.40 17.06
N ILE A 343 22.99 -17.35 16.76
CA ILE A 343 22.51 -16.24 15.95
C ILE A 343 22.54 -16.61 14.48
N LYS A 344 21.40 -16.42 13.82
CA LYS A 344 21.23 -16.54 12.36
C LYS A 344 20.81 -15.19 11.82
N ILE A 345 21.71 -14.51 11.14
CA ILE A 345 21.46 -13.18 10.58
C ILE A 345 20.84 -13.34 9.20
N GLY A 346 19.68 -12.70 8.99
CA GLY A 346 19.10 -12.42 7.69
C GLY A 346 19.39 -10.96 7.34
N TYR A 347 20.20 -10.72 6.33
CA TYR A 347 20.54 -9.37 5.88
C TYR A 347 19.85 -9.05 4.57
N PHE A 348 18.99 -8.04 4.59
CA PHE A 348 18.40 -7.45 3.40
C PHE A 348 19.21 -6.21 3.02
N SER A 349 19.98 -6.30 1.96
CA SER A 349 20.85 -5.21 1.49
C SER A 349 20.10 -4.25 0.58
N GLN A 350 20.54 -3.00 0.55
CA GLN A 350 20.05 -1.96 -0.35
C GLN A 350 20.23 -2.36 -1.84
N GLU A 351 21.37 -2.96 -2.18
CA GLU A 351 21.63 -3.53 -3.50
C GLU A 351 21.30 -5.02 -3.50
N ILE A 352 20.51 -5.45 -4.48
CA ILE A 352 20.13 -6.86 -4.62
C ILE A 352 21.29 -7.63 -5.22
N GLU A 353 21.61 -8.80 -4.66
CA GLU A 353 22.52 -9.77 -5.27
C GLU A 353 22.03 -10.17 -6.68
N ASP A 354 22.95 -10.39 -7.61
CA ASP A 354 22.62 -10.86 -8.95
C ASP A 354 21.82 -12.16 -8.90
N MET A 355 20.56 -12.09 -9.32
CA MET A 355 19.69 -13.24 -9.42
C MET A 355 19.88 -13.94 -10.76
N ASN A 356 19.91 -15.27 -10.76
CA ASN A 356 19.89 -16.00 -12.02
C ASN A 356 18.58 -15.73 -12.77
N SER A 357 18.64 -14.91 -13.82
CA SER A 357 17.51 -14.40 -14.57
C SER A 357 16.64 -15.50 -15.21
N SER A 358 17.23 -16.64 -15.57
CA SER A 358 16.52 -17.76 -16.19
C SER A 358 15.83 -18.71 -15.19
N GLN A 359 16.12 -18.58 -13.89
CA GLN A 359 15.51 -19.41 -12.85
C GLN A 359 14.03 -19.00 -12.62
N ARG A 360 13.17 -19.99 -12.30
CA ARG A 360 11.78 -19.72 -11.93
C ARG A 360 11.72 -19.13 -10.52
N VAL A 361 10.75 -18.26 -10.29
CA VAL A 361 10.49 -17.63 -8.99
C VAL A 361 10.37 -18.65 -7.85
N ILE A 362 9.58 -19.71 -8.05
CA ILE A 362 9.37 -20.75 -7.05
C ILE A 362 10.66 -21.54 -6.75
N ASP A 363 11.48 -21.82 -7.77
CA ASP A 363 12.71 -22.58 -7.60
C ASP A 363 13.77 -21.79 -6.82
N TYR A 364 13.75 -20.45 -6.93
CA TYR A 364 14.62 -19.55 -6.19
C TYR A 364 14.36 -19.62 -4.68
N ILE A 365 13.10 -19.70 -4.26
CA ILE A 365 12.73 -19.85 -2.84
C ILE A 365 12.95 -21.28 -2.35
N LYS A 366 12.61 -22.31 -3.17
CA LYS A 366 12.84 -23.73 -2.85
C LYS A 366 14.31 -24.05 -2.65
N ALA A 367 15.21 -23.35 -3.32
CA ALA A 367 16.65 -23.52 -3.11
C ALA A 367 17.09 -23.14 -1.68
N VAL A 368 16.35 -22.30 -0.97
CA VAL A 368 16.59 -21.94 0.44
C VAL A 368 15.84 -22.89 1.37
N ALA A 369 14.53 -23.03 1.16
CA ALA A 369 13.68 -23.93 1.94
C ALA A 369 12.45 -24.35 1.13
N GLU A 370 12.17 -25.66 1.08
CA GLU A 370 10.94 -26.17 0.47
C GLU A 370 9.73 -25.99 1.41
N PHE A 371 9.98 -26.13 2.71
CA PHE A 371 9.02 -25.91 3.78
C PHE A 371 9.58 -24.93 4.81
N ILE A 372 8.83 -23.91 5.11
CA ILE A 372 9.20 -22.85 6.04
C ILE A 372 8.42 -23.06 7.34
N PRO A 373 9.10 -23.10 8.50
CA PRO A 373 8.42 -23.24 9.79
C PRO A 373 7.64 -21.95 10.14
N THR A 374 6.39 -22.12 10.58
CA THR A 374 5.55 -21.07 11.14
C THR A 374 4.93 -21.56 12.45
N LYS A 375 4.31 -20.69 13.24
CA LYS A 375 3.64 -21.08 14.49
C LYS A 375 2.57 -22.16 14.26
N ASP A 376 1.87 -22.08 13.14
CA ASP A 376 0.79 -23.01 12.76
C ASP A 376 1.30 -24.31 12.09
N GLY A 377 2.62 -24.46 11.91
CA GLY A 377 3.25 -25.62 11.29
C GLY A 377 4.14 -25.26 10.12
N LEU A 378 4.31 -26.20 9.17
CA LEU A 378 5.15 -26.00 7.99
C LEU A 378 4.32 -25.50 6.82
N ILE A 379 4.69 -24.36 6.25
CA ILE A 379 4.10 -23.85 5.00
C ILE A 379 5.01 -24.13 3.81
N SER A 380 4.43 -24.38 2.63
CA SER A 380 5.22 -24.59 1.41
C SER A 380 5.73 -23.25 0.84
N ALA A 381 6.83 -23.30 0.09
CA ALA A 381 7.37 -22.15 -0.63
C ALA A 381 6.31 -21.46 -1.52
N SER A 382 5.41 -22.22 -2.16
CA SER A 382 4.32 -21.68 -2.97
C SER A 382 3.33 -20.86 -2.14
N LYS A 383 2.96 -21.35 -0.95
CA LYS A 383 2.05 -20.62 -0.05
C LYS A 383 2.69 -19.34 0.48
N LEU A 384 3.99 -19.38 0.82
CA LEU A 384 4.72 -18.16 1.23
C LEU A 384 4.77 -17.13 0.08
N LEU A 385 5.00 -17.56 -1.16
CA LEU A 385 4.96 -16.69 -2.33
C LEU A 385 3.57 -16.05 -2.54
N GLU A 386 2.48 -16.82 -2.38
CA GLU A 386 1.12 -16.28 -2.44
C GLU A 386 0.87 -15.24 -1.36
N GLN A 387 1.38 -15.47 -0.16
CA GLN A 387 1.29 -14.54 0.96
C GLN A 387 1.95 -13.19 0.64
N PHE A 388 3.02 -13.18 -0.12
CA PHE A 388 3.71 -11.98 -0.59
C PHE A 388 3.27 -11.57 -2.00
N LEU A 389 2.01 -11.79 -2.36
CA LEU A 389 1.38 -11.30 -3.58
C LEU A 389 2.02 -11.82 -4.89
N PHE A 390 2.63 -13.03 -4.87
CA PHE A 390 3.03 -13.73 -6.08
C PHE A 390 1.93 -14.70 -6.50
N GLU A 391 1.17 -14.33 -7.51
CA GLU A 391 0.12 -15.18 -8.07
C GLU A 391 0.68 -16.52 -8.58
N PRO A 392 -0.11 -17.62 -8.58
CA PRO A 392 0.34 -18.92 -9.03
C PRO A 392 1.00 -18.92 -10.41
N ALA A 393 0.46 -18.13 -11.37
CA ALA A 393 1.05 -17.99 -12.70
C ALA A 393 2.43 -17.34 -12.67
N MET A 394 2.63 -16.35 -11.81
CA MET A 394 3.90 -15.66 -11.62
C MET A 394 4.98 -16.55 -11.00
N GLN A 395 4.60 -17.47 -10.09
CA GLN A 395 5.54 -18.36 -9.40
C GLN A 395 6.34 -19.25 -10.35
N TYR A 396 5.76 -19.61 -11.48
CA TYR A 396 6.40 -20.46 -12.50
C TYR A 396 7.08 -19.68 -13.62
N SER A 397 6.98 -18.35 -13.60
CA SER A 397 7.67 -17.49 -14.59
C SER A 397 9.17 -17.34 -14.26
N PRO A 398 10.02 -17.06 -15.26
CA PRO A 398 11.43 -16.75 -15.02
C PRO A 398 11.57 -15.36 -14.35
N ILE A 399 12.60 -15.22 -13.50
CA ILE A 399 12.88 -14.01 -12.71
C ILE A 399 13.12 -12.78 -13.60
N GLU A 400 13.62 -12.96 -14.84
CA GLU A 400 13.83 -11.85 -15.78
C GLU A 400 12.55 -11.06 -16.11
N LYS A 401 11.37 -11.72 -16.07
CA LYS A 401 10.08 -11.10 -16.34
C LYS A 401 9.53 -10.26 -15.18
N LEU A 402 10.16 -10.34 -14.01
CA LEU A 402 9.77 -9.57 -12.85
C LEU A 402 10.24 -8.12 -12.96
N SER A 403 9.40 -7.18 -12.53
CA SER A 403 9.76 -5.78 -12.32
C SER A 403 10.81 -5.64 -11.20
N GLY A 404 11.45 -4.46 -11.11
CA GLY A 404 12.45 -4.19 -10.06
C GLY A 404 11.89 -4.37 -8.65
N GLY A 405 10.68 -3.86 -8.37
CA GLY A 405 10.02 -4.01 -7.07
C GLY A 405 9.63 -5.46 -6.77
N GLU A 406 9.19 -6.24 -7.77
CA GLU A 406 8.89 -7.66 -7.60
C GLU A 406 10.17 -8.47 -7.32
N LYS A 407 11.31 -8.13 -7.93
CA LYS A 407 12.61 -8.73 -7.62
C LYS A 407 13.04 -8.43 -6.18
N LYS A 408 12.85 -7.18 -5.70
CA LYS A 408 13.13 -6.82 -4.30
C LYS A 408 12.25 -7.60 -3.33
N ARG A 409 10.97 -7.73 -3.63
CA ARG A 409 10.03 -8.54 -2.85
C ARG A 409 10.43 -10.02 -2.81
N LEU A 410 10.87 -10.58 -3.94
CA LEU A 410 11.37 -11.95 -4.01
C LEU A 410 12.65 -12.14 -3.18
N TYR A 411 13.56 -11.15 -3.20
CA TYR A 411 14.78 -11.18 -2.39
C TYR A 411 14.45 -11.11 -0.88
N LEU A 412 13.50 -10.28 -0.49
CA LEU A 412 13.00 -10.25 0.88
C LEU A 412 12.49 -11.64 1.32
N LEU A 413 11.68 -12.28 0.48
CA LEU A 413 11.19 -13.64 0.74
C LEU A 413 12.31 -14.66 0.92
N LYS A 414 13.38 -14.59 0.12
CA LYS A 414 14.56 -15.43 0.28
C LYS A 414 15.17 -15.28 1.67
N VAL A 415 15.30 -14.03 2.15
CA VAL A 415 15.86 -13.74 3.48
C VAL A 415 14.95 -14.31 4.58
N LEU A 416 13.64 -14.12 4.48
CA LEU A 416 12.67 -14.60 5.47
C LEU A 416 12.54 -16.15 5.46
N ALA A 417 12.61 -16.77 4.27
CA ALA A 417 12.54 -18.23 4.12
C ALA A 417 13.70 -18.97 4.82
N ALA A 418 14.85 -18.29 5.01
CA ALA A 418 15.98 -18.84 5.76
C ALA A 418 15.70 -18.96 7.28
N ALA A 419 14.55 -18.52 7.78
CA ALA A 419 14.14 -18.48 9.18
C ALA A 419 15.24 -17.89 10.09
N PRO A 420 15.67 -16.63 9.88
CA PRO A 420 16.64 -15.95 10.73
C PRO A 420 16.04 -15.67 12.10
N ASN A 421 16.90 -15.39 13.10
CA ASN A 421 16.49 -14.86 14.40
C ASN A 421 17.02 -13.43 14.66
N VAL A 422 17.81 -12.91 13.72
CA VAL A 422 18.20 -11.51 13.63
C VAL A 422 17.95 -11.04 12.21
N LEU A 423 17.17 -9.97 12.05
CA LEU A 423 16.91 -9.32 10.77
C LEU A 423 17.63 -7.98 10.73
N LEU A 424 18.45 -7.80 9.70
CA LEU A 424 19.11 -6.54 9.36
C LEU A 424 18.47 -6.02 8.07
N LEU A 425 17.78 -4.88 8.15
CA LEU A 425 17.00 -4.30 7.05
C LEU A 425 17.64 -2.97 6.63
N ASP A 426 18.24 -2.93 5.45
CA ASP A 426 18.94 -1.75 4.92
C ASP A 426 18.09 -1.04 3.87
N GLU A 427 17.45 0.08 4.25
CA GLU A 427 16.57 0.90 3.41
C GLU A 427 15.49 0.11 2.66
N ILE A 428 14.86 -0.84 3.37
CA ILE A 428 13.86 -1.74 2.79
C ILE A 428 12.62 -1.00 2.25
N THR A 429 12.30 0.15 2.83
CA THR A 429 11.13 0.96 2.45
C THR A 429 11.27 1.66 1.10
N ASN A 430 12.50 1.73 0.58
CA ASN A 430 12.74 2.23 -0.77
C ASN A 430 12.37 1.13 -1.78
N ASP A 431 11.54 1.45 -2.77
CA ASP A 431 11.17 0.58 -3.90
C ASP A 431 10.27 -0.66 -3.56
N ILE A 432 9.85 -0.85 -2.30
CA ILE A 432 8.82 -1.84 -1.94
C ILE A 432 7.47 -1.13 -1.83
N ASP A 433 6.44 -1.70 -2.45
CA ASP A 433 5.10 -1.11 -2.43
C ASP A 433 4.43 -1.18 -1.04
N ILE A 434 3.51 -0.26 -0.80
CA ILE A 434 2.81 -0.11 0.49
C ILE A 434 2.12 -1.42 0.92
N PRO A 435 1.41 -2.18 0.05
CA PRO A 435 0.82 -3.46 0.45
C PRO A 435 1.87 -4.49 0.91
N THR A 436 3.02 -4.57 0.24
CA THR A 436 4.12 -5.46 0.66
C THR A 436 4.75 -5.00 1.99
N LEU A 437 4.88 -3.68 2.20
CA LEU A 437 5.34 -3.14 3.48
C LEU A 437 4.39 -3.48 4.62
N THR A 438 3.08 -3.40 4.41
CA THR A 438 2.09 -3.80 5.42
C THR A 438 2.22 -5.29 5.78
N ILE A 439 2.37 -6.18 4.78
CA ILE A 439 2.62 -7.62 5.02
C ILE A 439 3.92 -7.83 5.81
N LEU A 440 4.96 -7.06 5.51
CA LEU A 440 6.22 -7.13 6.26
C LEU A 440 6.06 -6.64 7.69
N GLU A 441 5.34 -5.55 7.92
CA GLU A 441 5.05 -5.02 9.27
C GLU A 441 4.30 -6.07 10.10
N ASP A 442 3.25 -6.69 9.57
CA ASP A 442 2.51 -7.77 10.23
C ASP A 442 3.42 -8.96 10.58
N TYR A 443 4.34 -9.32 9.65
CA TYR A 443 5.35 -10.35 9.93
C TYR A 443 6.30 -9.92 11.05
N LEU A 444 6.80 -8.68 11.01
CA LEU A 444 7.74 -8.16 12.02
C LEU A 444 7.07 -8.04 13.40
N ASP A 445 5.78 -7.74 13.48
CA ASP A 445 5.02 -7.70 14.72
C ASP A 445 4.98 -9.06 15.42
N SER A 446 4.83 -10.12 14.64
CA SER A 446 4.86 -11.50 15.15
C SER A 446 6.28 -12.06 15.34
N PHE A 447 7.32 -11.37 14.85
CA PHE A 447 8.70 -11.86 14.84
C PHE A 447 9.33 -11.79 16.25
N ALA A 448 9.62 -12.96 16.81
CA ALA A 448 10.24 -13.10 18.13
C ALA A 448 11.78 -13.11 18.05
N GLY A 449 12.37 -12.13 17.37
CA GLY A 449 13.81 -12.00 17.17
C GLY A 449 14.28 -10.55 17.27
N ILE A 450 15.56 -10.33 16.99
CA ILE A 450 16.15 -9.00 16.92
C ILE A 450 15.90 -8.41 15.54
N VAL A 451 15.45 -7.15 15.47
CA VAL A 451 15.31 -6.41 14.23
C VAL A 451 16.14 -5.13 14.31
N ILE A 452 17.01 -4.91 13.33
CA ILE A 452 17.77 -3.66 13.18
C ILE A 452 17.46 -3.13 11.79
N ALA A 453 16.77 -1.98 11.72
CA ALA A 453 16.32 -1.40 10.47
C ALA A 453 16.91 -0.01 10.23
N VAL A 454 17.49 0.19 9.07
CA VAL A 454 17.78 1.51 8.50
C VAL A 454 16.61 1.88 7.62
N SER A 455 15.94 2.97 7.90
CA SER A 455 14.84 3.47 7.09
C SER A 455 14.72 4.98 7.17
N HIS A 456 14.23 5.58 6.09
CA HIS A 456 13.76 6.96 6.05
C HIS A 456 12.23 7.06 6.17
N ASP A 457 11.52 5.93 6.13
CA ASP A 457 10.07 5.87 6.37
C ASP A 457 9.79 6.02 7.87
N ARG A 458 9.27 7.18 8.22
CA ARG A 458 8.95 7.58 9.59
C ARG A 458 7.83 6.73 10.18
N TYR A 459 6.85 6.35 9.36
CA TYR A 459 5.72 5.52 9.77
C TYR A 459 6.18 4.09 10.10
N PHE A 460 7.04 3.53 9.26
CA PHE A 460 7.65 2.22 9.50
C PHE A 460 8.46 2.19 10.78
N LEU A 461 9.26 3.24 11.05
CA LEU A 461 10.07 3.32 12.27
C LEU A 461 9.23 3.52 13.52
N ASP A 462 8.12 4.28 13.45
CA ASP A 462 7.20 4.45 14.58
C ASP A 462 6.52 3.13 14.98
N ASN A 463 6.15 2.30 14.01
CA ASN A 463 5.52 1.01 14.28
C ASN A 463 6.53 -0.05 14.73
N LEU A 464 7.77 0.00 14.21
CA LEU A 464 8.74 -1.07 14.43
C LEU A 464 9.64 -0.83 15.64
N ALA A 465 10.17 0.40 15.83
CA ALA A 465 11.33 0.62 16.69
C ALA A 465 10.98 0.89 18.14
N ASP A 466 11.61 0.17 19.06
CA ASP A 466 11.63 0.46 20.51
C ASP A 466 12.68 1.51 20.86
N ARG A 467 13.70 1.65 20.01
CA ARG A 467 14.82 2.58 20.15
C ARG A 467 15.31 3.06 18.82
N ILE A 468 15.74 4.33 18.78
CA ILE A 468 16.32 4.95 17.60
C ILE A 468 17.76 5.37 17.88
N PHE A 469 18.66 5.05 16.94
CA PHE A 469 20.01 5.57 16.86
C PHE A 469 20.08 6.62 15.76
N GLU A 470 20.43 7.85 16.15
CA GLU A 470 20.69 8.94 15.21
C GLU A 470 22.19 9.03 14.94
N PHE A 471 22.57 8.87 13.68
CA PHE A 471 23.90 9.21 13.19
C PHE A 471 24.02 10.71 12.95
N ASP A 472 25.13 11.28 13.42
CA ASP A 472 25.55 12.62 13.00
C ASP A 472 26.50 12.56 11.77
N ARG A 473 26.93 13.75 11.28
CA ARG A 473 27.90 13.84 10.17
C ARG A 473 29.34 13.51 10.59
N GLU A 474 29.62 13.41 11.88
CA GLU A 474 30.93 13.15 12.46
C GLU A 474 31.16 11.68 12.82
N GLY A 475 30.14 10.82 12.61
CA GLY A 475 30.18 9.38 12.87
C GLY A 475 29.85 9.00 14.31
N ASN A 476 29.27 9.91 15.11
CA ASN A 476 28.77 9.56 16.43
C ASN A 476 27.30 9.06 16.32
N LEU A 477 26.94 8.13 17.23
CA LEU A 477 25.59 7.62 17.36
C LEU A 477 24.98 8.10 18.68
N THR A 478 23.82 8.72 18.59
CA THR A 478 23.03 9.13 19.77
C THR A 478 21.79 8.25 19.89
N GLN A 479 21.59 7.68 21.07
CA GLN A 479 20.44 6.81 21.37
C GLN A 479 19.25 7.62 21.88
N TYR A 480 18.07 7.25 21.40
CA TYR A 480 16.77 7.72 21.86
C TYR A 480 15.85 6.53 22.14
N GLU A 481 15.05 6.60 23.21
CA GLU A 481 14.05 5.59 23.54
C GLU A 481 12.73 5.91 22.82
N GLY A 482 12.04 4.86 22.34
CA GLY A 482 10.77 4.95 21.65
C GLY A 482 10.88 4.97 20.13
N GLY A 483 9.76 5.24 19.46
CA GLY A 483 9.63 5.31 17.99
C GLY A 483 10.13 6.64 17.41
N TYR A 484 9.85 6.85 16.13
CA TYR A 484 10.31 8.06 15.43
C TYR A 484 9.66 9.34 16.00
N THR A 485 8.40 9.28 16.39
CA THR A 485 7.68 10.41 17.02
C THR A 485 8.32 10.79 18.35
N ASP A 486 8.64 9.81 19.19
CA ASP A 486 9.31 10.04 20.49
C ASP A 486 10.71 10.63 20.30
N TYR A 487 11.45 10.15 19.28
CA TYR A 487 12.74 10.72 18.89
C TYR A 487 12.62 12.21 18.55
N LEU A 488 11.64 12.60 17.71
CA LEU A 488 11.44 14.00 17.33
C LEU A 488 11.11 14.87 18.54
N GLU A 489 10.28 14.39 19.47
CA GLU A 489 9.98 15.11 20.71
C GLU A 489 11.25 15.28 21.59
N ALA A 490 12.03 14.23 21.75
CA ALA A 490 13.25 14.27 22.52
C ALA A 490 14.31 15.20 21.90
N LYS A 491 14.43 15.20 20.57
CA LYS A 491 15.33 16.10 19.85
C LYS A 491 14.94 17.57 20.02
N LYS A 492 13.67 17.90 19.85
CA LYS A 492 13.15 19.27 20.06
C LYS A 492 13.35 19.77 21.50
N ARG A 493 13.16 18.91 22.50
CA ARG A 493 13.44 19.25 23.91
C ARG A 493 14.93 19.55 24.13
N ARG A 494 15.84 18.83 23.48
CA ARG A 494 17.30 19.08 23.57
C ARG A 494 17.71 20.37 22.88
N GLU A 495 17.08 20.71 21.75
CA GLU A 495 17.34 21.92 20.99
C GLU A 495 16.64 23.18 21.51
N GLY A 496 15.85 23.08 22.60
CA GLY A 496 15.18 24.20 23.26
C GLY A 496 14.01 24.80 22.49
N MET A 497 13.43 24.08 21.52
CA MET A 497 12.26 24.52 20.77
C MET A 497 10.96 24.27 21.56
N ASN A 498 10.02 25.22 21.50
CA ASN A 498 8.74 25.15 22.20
C ASN A 498 7.87 23.99 21.72
N ILE A 499 7.26 23.28 22.68
CA ILE A 499 6.47 22.05 22.48
C ILE A 499 5.09 22.30 21.84
N ASP A 500 4.62 23.56 21.79
CA ASP A 500 3.26 23.91 21.37
C ASP A 500 2.93 23.62 19.89
N GLU A 501 3.93 23.60 19.01
CA GLU A 501 3.76 23.20 17.60
C GLU A 501 3.52 21.70 17.40
N PHE A 502 3.83 20.86 18.42
CA PHE A 502 3.77 19.40 18.33
C PHE A 502 2.41 18.80 18.66
N VAL A 503 1.57 19.55 19.37
CA VAL A 503 0.20 19.12 19.71
C VAL A 503 -0.66 19.01 18.44
N GLU A 504 -0.41 19.85 17.45
CA GLU A 504 -1.09 19.77 16.15
C GLU A 504 -0.65 18.54 15.31
N ILE A 505 0.61 18.08 15.46
CA ILE A 505 1.11 16.90 14.74
C ILE A 505 0.57 15.60 15.35
N LYS A 506 0.48 15.52 16.69
CA LYS A 506 -0.14 14.37 17.39
C LYS A 506 -1.65 14.27 17.14
N ALA A 507 -2.32 15.39 16.95
CA ALA A 507 -3.76 15.42 16.64
C ALA A 507 -4.09 14.94 15.22
N SER A 508 -3.11 14.95 14.31
CA SER A 508 -3.27 14.49 12.93
C SER A 508 -2.79 13.04 12.71
N SER A 509 -1.91 12.51 13.56
CA SER A 509 -1.35 11.16 13.43
C SER A 509 -2.02 10.10 14.30
N VAL A 510 -2.74 10.52 15.35
CA VAL A 510 -3.55 9.62 16.18
C VAL A 510 -5.01 9.80 15.76
N GLY A 511 -5.45 9.00 14.81
CA GLY A 511 -6.90 8.81 14.58
C GLY A 511 -7.54 8.51 15.94
N LYS A 512 -8.50 9.36 16.34
CA LYS A 512 -9.27 9.25 17.57
C LYS A 512 -9.86 7.85 17.74
N ASN A 513 -9.16 6.97 18.42
CA ASN A 513 -9.74 5.84 19.11
C ASN A 513 -9.66 6.07 20.61
N MET A 514 -10.29 7.15 21.07
CA MET A 514 -10.82 7.19 22.44
C MET A 514 -12.27 6.69 22.36
N ILE A 515 -12.42 5.38 22.49
CA ILE A 515 -13.68 4.82 22.95
C ILE A 515 -13.87 5.36 24.36
N GLU A 516 -14.84 6.25 24.52
CA GLU A 516 -15.37 6.60 25.84
C GLU A 516 -15.89 5.31 26.48
N GLU A 517 -15.21 4.85 27.52
CA GLU A 517 -15.75 3.83 28.40
C GLU A 517 -17.06 4.37 29.04
N PRO A 518 -18.18 3.67 28.88
CA PRO A 518 -19.36 4.01 29.65
C PRO A 518 -19.09 3.67 31.12
N GLN A 519 -19.31 4.62 32.01
CA GLN A 519 -19.27 4.42 33.45
C GLN A 519 -20.19 3.26 33.83
N GLU A 520 -19.59 2.20 34.39
CA GLU A 520 -20.33 1.09 34.98
C GLU A 520 -21.08 1.54 36.22
N GLU A 521 -22.41 1.55 36.14
CA GLU A 521 -23.26 1.42 37.30
C GLU A 521 -23.11 -0.01 37.86
N LYS A 522 -22.66 -0.09 39.08
CA LYS A 522 -22.53 -1.34 39.86
C LYS A 522 -23.91 -1.96 40.09
N ALA A 523 -24.20 -3.03 39.40
CA ALA A 523 -25.25 -3.96 39.78
C ALA A 523 -24.64 -5.38 39.95
N SER A 524 -24.95 -5.94 41.07
CA SER A 524 -24.40 -7.10 41.75
C SER A 524 -24.28 -8.38 40.90
N VAL A 525 -23.10 -9.01 41.10
CA VAL A 525 -22.70 -10.36 40.68
C VAL A 525 -23.72 -11.43 41.10
N LYS A 526 -24.19 -12.22 40.14
CA LYS A 526 -24.53 -13.63 40.33
C LYS A 526 -23.80 -14.46 39.27
N THR A 527 -22.72 -15.06 39.71
CA THR A 527 -22.01 -16.14 39.01
C THR A 527 -22.95 -17.31 38.72
N TRP A 528 -23.05 -17.69 37.45
CA TRP A 528 -23.41 -19.07 37.07
C TRP A 528 -22.55 -19.55 35.92
N LYS A 529 -22.04 -20.76 36.17
CA LYS A 529 -21.12 -21.55 35.36
C LYS A 529 -21.68 -21.95 33.99
N GLN A 530 -20.77 -22.15 33.09
CA GLN A 530 -20.64 -23.26 32.14
C GLN A 530 -20.63 -22.88 30.67
N ASN A 531 -19.44 -22.99 30.11
CA ASN A 531 -19.18 -23.40 28.72
C ASN A 531 -20.03 -24.62 28.35
N ARG A 532 -20.97 -24.42 27.43
CA ARG A 532 -21.42 -25.43 26.48
C ARG A 532 -21.55 -24.71 25.15
N SER A 533 -20.79 -25.16 24.15
CA SER A 533 -21.00 -24.82 22.76
C SER A 533 -22.47 -25.08 22.42
N SER A 534 -23.26 -24.02 22.34
CA SER A 534 -24.66 -24.15 21.89
C SER A 534 -24.60 -24.48 20.40
N LYS A 535 -25.06 -25.68 20.04
CA LYS A 535 -25.33 -26.02 18.64
C LYS A 535 -26.25 -24.95 18.06
N LEU A 536 -25.83 -24.31 17.00
CA LEU A 536 -26.63 -23.39 16.22
C LEU A 536 -27.90 -24.17 15.76
N LYS A 537 -29.06 -23.61 16.01
CA LYS A 537 -30.36 -24.12 15.54
C LYS A 537 -31.22 -22.94 15.16
N PHE A 538 -32.03 -23.10 14.14
CA PHE A 538 -33.08 -22.13 13.84
C PHE A 538 -33.95 -21.87 15.09
N SER A 539 -34.27 -20.61 15.34
CA SER A 539 -35.37 -20.28 16.22
C SER A 539 -36.70 -20.69 15.53
N TYR A 540 -37.75 -20.96 16.29
CA TYR A 540 -39.06 -21.33 15.73
C TYR A 540 -39.59 -20.30 14.72
N LYS A 541 -39.27 -19.02 14.91
CA LYS A 541 -39.65 -17.93 14.02
C LYS A 541 -38.86 -17.98 12.70
N GLU A 542 -37.57 -18.21 12.79
CA GLU A 542 -36.70 -18.32 11.61
C GLU A 542 -36.98 -19.55 10.78
N GLN A 543 -37.35 -20.67 11.40
CA GLN A 543 -37.73 -21.89 10.68
C GLN A 543 -38.99 -21.68 9.87
N ARG A 544 -39.98 -21.02 10.45
CA ARG A 544 -41.23 -20.71 9.76
C ARG A 544 -41.02 -19.67 8.63
N GLU A 545 -40.19 -18.67 8.87
CA GLU A 545 -39.81 -17.71 7.83
C GLU A 545 -39.07 -18.41 6.68
N TYR A 546 -38.18 -19.34 6.99
CA TYR A 546 -37.41 -20.11 5.99
C TYR A 546 -38.32 -20.95 5.08
N GLU A 547 -39.41 -21.49 5.62
CA GLU A 547 -40.38 -22.27 4.86
C GLU A 547 -41.29 -21.43 3.95
N THR A 548 -41.52 -20.15 4.28
CA THR A 548 -42.50 -19.30 3.55
C THR A 548 -41.84 -18.19 2.72
N ILE A 549 -40.57 -17.91 2.90
CA ILE A 549 -39.91 -16.75 2.31
C ILE A 549 -39.80 -16.84 0.77
N ASP A 550 -39.69 -18.05 0.23
CA ASP A 550 -39.68 -18.29 -1.21
C ASP A 550 -41.01 -17.93 -1.88
N ASP A 551 -42.12 -18.28 -1.21
CA ASP A 551 -43.48 -17.96 -1.67
C ASP A 551 -43.76 -16.45 -1.54
N ASP A 552 -43.25 -15.79 -0.49
CA ASP A 552 -43.39 -14.36 -0.29
C ASP A 552 -42.64 -13.58 -1.38
N ILE A 553 -41.39 -13.99 -1.72
CA ILE A 553 -40.59 -13.38 -2.79
C ILE A 553 -41.30 -13.55 -4.13
N ALA A 554 -41.76 -14.75 -4.46
CA ALA A 554 -42.49 -15.02 -5.69
C ALA A 554 -43.78 -14.18 -5.82
N GLY A 555 -44.50 -13.98 -4.70
CA GLY A 555 -45.69 -13.13 -4.66
C GLY A 555 -45.41 -11.65 -4.89
N LEU A 556 -44.30 -11.14 -4.37
CA LEU A 556 -43.84 -9.75 -4.60
C LEU A 556 -43.36 -9.53 -6.05
N GLU A 557 -42.64 -10.50 -6.61
CA GLU A 557 -42.24 -10.44 -8.04
C GLU A 557 -43.46 -10.41 -8.97
N GLU A 558 -44.49 -11.26 -8.71
CA GLU A 558 -45.74 -11.25 -9.50
C GLU A 558 -46.50 -9.92 -9.37
N LYS A 559 -46.45 -9.30 -8.18
CA LYS A 559 -47.07 -8.00 -7.92
C LYS A 559 -46.35 -6.89 -8.69
N ILE A 560 -45.00 -6.86 -8.68
CA ILE A 560 -44.18 -5.89 -9.43
C ILE A 560 -44.44 -6.05 -10.93
N GLU A 561 -44.54 -7.28 -11.43
CA GLU A 561 -44.86 -7.55 -12.83
C GLU A 561 -46.25 -7.03 -13.24
N LYS A 562 -47.24 -7.17 -12.36
CA LYS A 562 -48.61 -6.62 -12.61
C LYS A 562 -48.56 -5.10 -12.64
N LEU A 563 -47.83 -4.46 -11.71
CA LEU A 563 -47.67 -3.03 -11.66
C LEU A 563 -46.96 -2.49 -12.93
N ASP A 564 -45.94 -3.19 -13.45
CA ASP A 564 -45.26 -2.82 -14.71
C ASP A 564 -46.22 -2.86 -15.93
N ASN A 565 -47.07 -3.89 -15.99
CA ASN A 565 -48.06 -3.98 -17.04
C ASN A 565 -49.10 -2.85 -16.92
N ASP A 566 -49.54 -2.51 -15.71
CA ASP A 566 -50.47 -1.43 -15.43
C ASP A 566 -49.88 -0.04 -15.73
N ILE A 567 -48.60 0.17 -15.45
CA ILE A 567 -47.84 1.37 -15.81
C ILE A 567 -47.78 1.53 -17.33
N MET A 568 -47.48 0.45 -18.06
CA MET A 568 -47.49 0.47 -19.53
C MET A 568 -48.86 0.76 -20.12
N ALA A 569 -49.90 0.20 -19.52
CA ALA A 569 -51.30 0.42 -19.98
C ALA A 569 -51.83 1.84 -19.70
N ASN A 570 -51.30 2.51 -18.67
CA ASN A 570 -51.73 3.85 -18.25
C ASN A 570 -50.69 4.95 -18.54
N ALA A 571 -49.78 4.75 -19.48
CA ALA A 571 -48.67 5.66 -19.82
C ALA A 571 -49.12 7.10 -20.20
N THR A 572 -50.37 7.31 -20.56
CA THR A 572 -50.93 8.62 -20.92
C THR A 572 -51.63 9.37 -19.77
N ASN A 573 -51.75 8.74 -18.59
CA ASN A 573 -52.43 9.35 -17.43
C ASN A 573 -51.45 9.62 -16.30
N SER A 574 -50.95 10.87 -16.20
CA SER A 574 -49.88 11.26 -15.29
C SER A 574 -50.22 11.09 -13.80
N GLY A 575 -51.48 11.19 -13.38
CA GLY A 575 -51.90 10.99 -12.00
C GLY A 575 -51.82 9.53 -11.57
N LYS A 576 -52.38 8.62 -12.37
CA LYS A 576 -52.30 7.18 -12.12
C LYS A 576 -50.88 6.63 -12.29
N LEU A 577 -50.10 7.19 -13.19
CA LEU A 577 -48.71 6.81 -13.41
C LEU A 577 -47.88 7.03 -12.13
N ASN A 578 -48.03 8.17 -11.45
CA ASN A 578 -47.32 8.48 -10.20
C ASN A 578 -47.76 7.57 -9.03
N GLU A 579 -49.04 7.20 -8.95
CA GLU A 579 -49.51 6.25 -7.92
C GLU A 579 -48.93 4.84 -8.16
N LEU A 580 -49.00 4.33 -9.36
CA LEU A 580 -48.48 3.01 -9.72
C LEU A 580 -46.93 2.93 -9.60
N THR A 581 -46.23 4.00 -9.94
CA THR A 581 -44.77 4.07 -9.76
C THR A 581 -44.41 4.01 -8.28
N LYS A 582 -45.16 4.71 -7.42
CA LYS A 582 -44.93 4.70 -5.97
C LYS A 582 -45.29 3.35 -5.32
N GLU A 583 -46.32 2.69 -5.81
CA GLU A 583 -46.66 1.31 -5.38
C GLU A 583 -45.58 0.33 -5.86
N LYS A 584 -45.02 0.50 -7.04
CA LYS A 584 -43.92 -0.31 -7.55
C LYS A 584 -42.64 -0.11 -6.70
N GLU A 585 -42.23 1.12 -6.40
CA GLU A 585 -41.08 1.43 -5.54
C GLU A 585 -41.23 0.79 -4.15
N THR A 586 -42.44 0.84 -3.57
CA THR A 586 -42.70 0.18 -2.27
C THR A 586 -42.65 -1.34 -2.34
N ALA A 587 -43.10 -1.94 -3.42
CA ALA A 587 -43.04 -3.39 -3.63
C ALA A 587 -41.59 -3.85 -3.91
N GLU A 588 -40.79 -3.06 -4.63
CA GLU A 588 -39.37 -3.31 -4.87
C GLU A 588 -38.55 -3.22 -3.57
N ALA A 589 -38.82 -2.23 -2.72
CA ALA A 589 -38.16 -2.11 -1.40
C ALA A 589 -38.51 -3.29 -0.48
N LEU A 590 -39.76 -3.74 -0.47
CA LEU A 590 -40.17 -4.94 0.29
C LEU A 590 -39.55 -6.23 -0.26
N LEU A 591 -39.40 -6.32 -1.57
CA LEU A 591 -38.71 -7.45 -2.20
C LEU A 591 -37.26 -7.49 -1.79
N GLU A 592 -36.59 -6.33 -1.77
CA GLU A 592 -35.20 -6.21 -1.33
C GLU A 592 -35.02 -6.63 0.13
N GLU A 593 -35.89 -6.18 1.05
CA GLU A 593 -35.87 -6.59 2.46
C GLU A 593 -36.07 -8.10 2.62
N LYS A 594 -37.01 -8.68 1.87
CA LYS A 594 -37.26 -10.12 1.91
C LYS A 594 -36.11 -10.93 1.31
N MET A 595 -35.47 -10.46 0.29
CA MET A 595 -34.29 -11.09 -0.29
C MET A 595 -33.09 -11.05 0.67
N ASP A 596 -32.84 -9.94 1.36
CA ASP A 596 -31.80 -9.85 2.37
C ASP A 596 -32.07 -10.83 3.55
N ARG A 597 -33.33 -10.93 3.96
CA ARG A 597 -33.71 -11.87 5.01
C ARG A 597 -33.58 -13.34 4.56
N TRP A 598 -33.87 -13.64 3.32
CA TRP A 598 -33.69 -14.96 2.71
C TRP A 598 -32.21 -15.38 2.67
N VAL A 599 -31.31 -14.46 2.30
CA VAL A 599 -29.86 -14.68 2.32
C VAL A 599 -29.38 -15.04 3.73
N TYR A 600 -29.81 -14.29 4.75
CA TYR A 600 -29.48 -14.56 6.15
C TYR A 600 -29.94 -15.96 6.60
N LEU A 601 -31.17 -16.34 6.24
CA LEU A 601 -31.72 -17.64 6.64
C LEU A 601 -31.01 -18.82 5.95
N ASN A 602 -30.59 -18.66 4.70
CA ASN A 602 -29.82 -19.69 4.00
C ASN A 602 -28.38 -19.81 4.56
N ASP A 603 -27.70 -18.72 4.85
CA ASP A 603 -26.37 -18.75 5.49
C ASP A 603 -26.46 -19.46 6.87
N LEU A 604 -27.52 -19.22 7.62
CA LEU A 604 -27.78 -19.90 8.90
C LEU A 604 -28.04 -21.39 8.70
N ALA A 605 -28.77 -21.78 7.66
CA ALA A 605 -29.02 -23.17 7.29
C ALA A 605 -27.72 -23.91 6.94
N GLU A 606 -26.87 -23.31 6.10
CA GLU A 606 -25.55 -23.87 5.74
C GLU A 606 -24.67 -24.05 6.99
N GLN A 607 -24.64 -23.09 7.91
CA GLN A 607 -23.88 -23.19 9.17
C GLN A 607 -24.38 -24.32 10.07
N ILE A 608 -25.71 -24.53 10.15
CA ILE A 608 -26.33 -25.61 10.90
C ILE A 608 -25.99 -26.97 10.27
N GLU A 609 -26.06 -27.09 8.94
CA GLU A 609 -25.66 -28.31 8.22
C GLU A 609 -24.18 -28.62 8.37
N ALA A 610 -23.31 -27.63 8.29
CA ALA A 610 -21.88 -27.78 8.49
C ALA A 610 -21.51 -28.22 9.92
N GLN A 611 -22.32 -27.82 10.94
CA GLN A 611 -22.17 -28.29 12.32
C GLN A 611 -22.69 -29.72 12.53
N ASN A 612 -23.70 -30.14 11.78
CA ASN A 612 -24.27 -31.48 11.89
C ASN A 612 -23.44 -32.54 11.14
N ASN A 613 -22.62 -32.13 10.17
CA ASN A 613 -21.73 -33.00 9.39
C ASN A 613 -20.31 -33.12 9.98
N LYS A 614 -20.03 -32.43 11.09
CA LYS A 614 -18.82 -32.58 11.93
C LYS A 614 -19.20 -33.39 13.21
#